data_939a4cba7e0220679f8902faa41f7a8c
#
_entry.id   939a4cba7e0220679f8902faa41f7a8c
#
_cell.length_a   1.000
_cell.length_b   1.000
_cell.length_c   1.000
_cell.angle_alpha   90.00
_cell.angle_beta   90.00
_cell.angle_gamma   90.00
#
_symmetry.space_group_name_H-M   'P 1'
#
loop_
_entity.id
_entity.type
_entity.pdbx_description
1 polymer ?
#
loop_
_entity_poly.entity_id
_entity_poly.type
_entity_poly.pdbx_seq_one_letter_code
_entity_poly.pdbx_strand_id
1 'polypeptide(L)'
;MARAQEITEQIGSLNELLEIVAALRAIAAVQMQQSQRSLDAIRDYAEIIRRALAEAATLLPEDGDGSAVGNPRRPGLVVFCSEHGFCGSFNDPLIRAAADAAKSQRNLQLIFVGTRGAQRASERGLRPALTLSMATHSGGVTAVARKVAAELYRRFIAQALTSAEMIFTREATGQRASLNRLKLLPLEAPVVEANHRGLPPIVNLSPRRLFDELAAEYMFAMLEAGAMDSFASENAARFRTMDAAHENIDNKAKELNRTMRRMRQEAVTTEVLELIGGFEAMKRR
;
A
#
# COMPACT_ATOMS: atom_id res chain seq x y z
N MET A 1 -39.01 21.98 18.04
CA MET A 1 -37.73 22.63 18.40
C MET A 1 -36.62 21.63 18.57
N ALA A 2 -36.72 20.58 19.42
CA ALA A 2 -35.65 19.58 19.62
C ALA A 2 -35.13 18.92 18.33
N ARG A 3 -36.00 18.50 17.39
CA ARG A 3 -35.61 17.86 16.12
C ARG A 3 -34.83 18.82 15.16
N ALA A 4 -35.16 20.10 15.17
CA ALA A 4 -34.42 21.09 14.36
C ALA A 4 -33.03 21.35 14.92
N GLN A 5 -32.84 21.32 16.22
CA GLN A 5 -31.57 21.46 16.88
C GLN A 5 -30.66 20.22 16.59
N GLU A 6 -31.22 19.03 16.72
CA GLU A 6 -30.52 17.78 16.38
C GLU A 6 -30.01 17.78 14.93
N ILE A 7 -30.84 18.20 13.95
CA ILE A 7 -30.42 18.29 12.54
C ILE A 7 -29.29 19.33 12.37
N THR A 8 -29.35 20.45 13.12
CA THR A 8 -28.29 21.47 13.06
C THR A 8 -26.97 20.94 13.58
N GLU A 9 -26.96 20.17 14.66
CA GLU A 9 -25.78 19.52 15.21
C GLU A 9 -25.22 18.48 14.25
N GLN A 10 -26.10 17.67 13.61
CA GLN A 10 -25.69 16.70 12.59
C GLN A 10 -25.04 17.38 11.37
N ILE A 11 -25.60 18.50 10.89
CA ILE A 11 -24.99 19.28 9.80
C ILE A 11 -23.61 19.81 10.21
N GLY A 12 -23.46 20.30 11.43
CA GLY A 12 -22.16 20.73 11.97
C GLY A 12 -21.12 19.61 11.91
N SER A 13 -21.45 18.45 12.47
CA SER A 13 -20.55 17.27 12.46
C SER A 13 -20.21 16.79 11.07
N LEU A 14 -21.17 16.81 10.12
CA LEU A 14 -20.91 16.46 8.72
C LEU A 14 -19.94 17.43 8.04
N ASN A 15 -20.04 18.73 8.32
CA ASN A 15 -19.12 19.73 7.77
C ASN A 15 -17.70 19.53 8.30
N GLU A 16 -17.52 19.25 9.59
CA GLU A 16 -16.22 18.92 10.17
C GLU A 16 -15.62 17.66 9.52
N LEU A 17 -16.44 16.62 9.30
CA LEU A 17 -16.01 15.41 8.60
C LEU A 17 -15.61 15.70 7.15
N LEU A 18 -16.32 16.58 6.43
CA LEU A 18 -15.96 16.98 5.08
C LEU A 18 -14.58 17.62 5.01
N GLU A 19 -14.23 18.48 5.96
CA GLU A 19 -12.90 19.11 6.02
C GLU A 19 -11.80 18.06 6.22
N ILE A 20 -12.00 17.13 7.15
CA ILE A 20 -11.04 16.04 7.42
C ILE A 20 -10.86 15.15 6.18
N VAL A 21 -11.96 14.74 5.56
CA VAL A 21 -11.95 13.88 4.38
C VAL A 21 -11.29 14.58 3.19
N ALA A 22 -11.56 15.88 3.00
CA ALA A 22 -10.93 16.69 1.96
C ALA A 22 -9.41 16.78 2.16
N ALA A 23 -8.95 16.99 3.40
CA ALA A 23 -7.52 17.02 3.73
C ALA A 23 -6.84 15.66 3.44
N LEU A 24 -7.45 14.54 3.89
CA LEU A 24 -6.93 13.19 3.64
C LEU A 24 -6.89 12.86 2.15
N ARG A 25 -7.91 13.27 1.37
CA ARG A 25 -7.93 13.12 -0.08
C ARG A 25 -6.79 13.88 -0.74
N ALA A 26 -6.56 15.12 -0.34
CA ALA A 26 -5.48 15.95 -0.89
C ALA A 26 -4.09 15.37 -0.58
N ILE A 27 -3.85 14.91 0.65
CA ILE A 27 -2.60 14.24 1.03
C ILE A 27 -2.39 12.98 0.17
N ALA A 28 -3.41 12.13 0.02
CA ALA A 28 -3.32 10.92 -0.77
C ALA A 28 -2.98 11.20 -2.24
N ALA A 29 -3.58 12.24 -2.84
CA ALA A 29 -3.29 12.68 -4.20
C ALA A 29 -1.82 13.11 -4.37
N VAL A 30 -1.30 13.91 -3.45
CA VAL A 30 0.10 14.37 -3.47
C VAL A 30 1.07 13.19 -3.34
N GLN A 31 0.81 12.28 -2.38
CA GLN A 31 1.66 11.10 -2.17
C GLN A 31 1.65 10.17 -3.40
N MET A 32 0.49 9.96 -4.00
CA MET A 32 0.37 9.19 -5.25
C MET A 32 1.21 9.80 -6.37
N GLN A 33 1.10 11.11 -6.59
CA GLN A 33 1.84 11.80 -7.66
C GLN A 33 3.35 11.78 -7.42
N GLN A 34 3.79 12.00 -6.18
CA GLN A 34 5.21 11.94 -5.82
C GLN A 34 5.78 10.53 -6.02
N SER A 35 5.03 9.50 -5.61
CA SER A 35 5.44 8.11 -5.78
C SER A 35 5.59 7.72 -7.24
N GLN A 36 4.67 8.14 -8.11
CA GLN A 36 4.74 7.88 -9.54
C GLN A 36 6.00 8.48 -10.18
N ARG A 37 6.37 9.71 -9.80
CA ARG A 37 7.62 10.35 -10.29
C ARG A 37 8.88 9.60 -9.87
N SER A 38 8.88 9.01 -8.68
CA SER A 38 10.03 8.24 -8.17
C SER A 38 10.12 6.84 -8.78
N LEU A 39 8.98 6.24 -9.15
CA LEU A 39 8.91 4.86 -9.65
C LEU A 39 9.72 4.63 -10.92
N ASP A 40 9.71 5.57 -11.87
CA ASP A 40 10.44 5.41 -13.13
C ASP A 40 11.95 5.37 -12.86
N ALA A 41 12.46 6.28 -12.05
CA ALA A 41 13.88 6.29 -11.67
C ALA A 41 14.31 5.03 -10.89
N ILE A 42 13.44 4.53 -9.98
CA ILE A 42 13.71 3.31 -9.22
C ILE A 42 13.73 2.09 -10.14
N ARG A 43 12.82 2.01 -11.12
CA ARG A 43 12.78 0.92 -12.09
C ARG A 43 13.98 0.94 -13.05
N ASP A 44 14.36 2.11 -13.51
CA ASP A 44 15.56 2.29 -14.35
C ASP A 44 16.81 1.85 -13.58
N TYR A 45 16.92 2.23 -12.32
CA TYR A 45 18.00 1.79 -11.44
C TYR A 45 18.02 0.24 -11.28
N ALA A 46 16.88 -0.36 -10.97
CA ALA A 46 16.76 -1.82 -10.84
C ALA A 46 17.16 -2.53 -12.14
N GLU A 47 16.83 -1.98 -13.30
CA GLU A 47 17.20 -2.53 -14.60
C GLU A 47 18.70 -2.41 -14.88
N ILE A 48 19.34 -1.29 -14.51
CA ILE A 48 20.79 -1.12 -14.61
C ILE A 48 21.52 -2.16 -13.76
N ILE A 49 21.10 -2.33 -12.50
CA ILE A 49 21.70 -3.33 -11.60
C ILE A 49 21.45 -4.76 -12.10
N ARG A 50 20.25 -5.03 -12.62
CA ARG A 50 19.92 -6.32 -13.22
C ARG A 50 20.89 -6.69 -14.36
N ARG A 51 21.19 -5.73 -15.25
CA ARG A 51 22.15 -5.94 -16.35
C ARG A 51 23.56 -6.17 -15.83
N ALA A 52 24.00 -5.33 -14.89
CA ALA A 52 25.33 -5.48 -14.29
C ALA A 52 25.48 -6.83 -13.57
N LEU A 53 24.45 -7.28 -12.86
CA LEU A 53 24.43 -8.61 -12.21
C LEU A 53 24.54 -9.74 -13.23
N ALA A 54 23.83 -9.64 -14.35
CA ALA A 54 23.87 -10.63 -15.41
C ALA A 54 25.24 -10.71 -16.08
N GLU A 55 25.89 -9.55 -16.33
CA GLU A 55 27.26 -9.52 -16.82
C GLU A 55 28.26 -10.10 -15.80
N ALA A 56 28.11 -9.77 -14.51
CA ALA A 56 28.94 -10.32 -13.45
C ALA A 56 28.80 -11.84 -13.33
N ALA A 57 27.60 -12.38 -13.57
CA ALA A 57 27.37 -13.83 -13.56
C ALA A 57 28.19 -14.57 -14.63
N THR A 58 28.44 -13.97 -15.80
CA THR A 58 29.26 -14.58 -16.86
C THR A 58 30.74 -14.67 -16.52
N LEU A 59 31.18 -13.89 -15.51
CA LEU A 59 32.56 -13.92 -15.03
C LEU A 59 32.81 -14.99 -13.97
N LEU A 60 31.75 -15.64 -13.48
CA LEU A 60 31.87 -16.73 -12.51
C LEU A 60 32.29 -18.01 -13.22
N PRO A 61 33.12 -18.88 -12.59
CA PRO A 61 33.41 -20.22 -13.12
C PRO A 61 32.12 -21.04 -13.21
N GLU A 62 32.01 -21.86 -14.23
CA GLU A 62 30.86 -22.77 -14.47
C GLU A 62 30.70 -23.85 -13.39
N ASP A 63 31.75 -24.08 -12.56
CA ASP A 63 31.79 -25.09 -11.50
C ASP A 63 31.14 -24.54 -10.21
N GLY A 64 29.84 -24.67 -10.10
CA GLY A 64 29.14 -24.29 -8.88
C GLY A 64 27.68 -24.69 -8.88
N ASP A 65 27.44 -26.00 -8.92
CA ASP A 65 26.13 -26.54 -8.56
C ASP A 65 25.83 -26.23 -7.06
N GLY A 66 25.41 -25.01 -6.83
CA GLY A 66 24.96 -24.54 -5.52
C GLY A 66 23.59 -25.06 -5.15
N SER A 67 23.26 -26.28 -5.58
CA SER A 67 22.08 -26.98 -5.07
C SER A 67 22.35 -27.33 -3.61
N ALA A 68 21.86 -26.50 -2.70
CA ALA A 68 21.75 -26.80 -1.27
C ALA A 68 20.78 -27.99 -1.12
N VAL A 69 21.28 -29.19 -1.45
CA VAL A 69 20.58 -30.45 -1.27
C VAL A 69 20.50 -30.70 0.25
N GLY A 70 19.30 -30.67 0.79
CA GLY A 70 19.02 -31.22 2.12
C GLY A 70 18.67 -30.27 3.25
N ASN A 71 18.69 -28.96 3.08
CA ASN A 71 18.26 -28.05 4.13
C ASN A 71 16.72 -27.99 4.21
N PRO A 72 16.11 -28.08 5.42
CA PRO A 72 14.68 -27.98 5.56
C PRO A 72 14.18 -26.67 4.95
N ARG A 73 13.19 -26.73 4.03
CA ARG A 73 12.63 -25.55 3.39
C ARG A 73 12.01 -24.63 4.44
N ARG A 74 12.53 -23.42 4.55
CA ARG A 74 12.05 -22.33 5.43
C ARG A 74 11.75 -21.12 4.55
N PRO A 75 10.63 -21.16 3.82
CA PRO A 75 10.26 -20.06 2.93
C PRO A 75 9.83 -18.82 3.73
N GLY A 76 10.16 -17.64 3.21
CA GLY A 76 9.69 -16.36 3.70
C GLY A 76 8.80 -15.65 2.67
N LEU A 77 7.77 -14.95 3.12
CA LEU A 77 6.92 -14.13 2.29
C LEU A 77 6.81 -12.73 2.88
N VAL A 78 7.36 -11.76 2.16
CA VAL A 78 7.21 -10.33 2.47
C VAL A 78 5.90 -9.83 1.86
N VAL A 79 5.06 -9.19 2.67
CA VAL A 79 3.76 -8.70 2.26
C VAL A 79 3.71 -7.20 2.49
N PHE A 80 3.72 -6.41 1.42
CA PHE A 80 3.62 -4.96 1.50
C PHE A 80 2.17 -4.52 1.63
N CYS A 81 1.78 -4.14 2.83
CA CYS A 81 0.45 -3.70 3.22
C CYS A 81 0.43 -2.22 3.62
N SER A 82 -0.76 -1.70 3.93
CA SER A 82 -0.90 -0.32 4.38
C SER A 82 -0.42 -0.11 5.82
N GLU A 83 0.17 1.06 6.06
CA GLU A 83 0.48 1.53 7.41
C GLU A 83 -0.76 2.07 8.12
N HIS A 84 -1.58 2.83 7.40
CA HIS A 84 -2.77 3.50 7.92
C HIS A 84 -4.06 2.93 7.32
N GLY A 85 -5.19 3.31 7.91
CA GLY A 85 -6.52 2.98 7.41
C GLY A 85 -6.96 3.85 6.22
N PHE A 86 -8.27 3.81 5.98
CA PHE A 86 -8.95 4.60 4.96
C PHE A 86 -8.54 4.31 3.51
N CYS A 87 -7.96 3.15 3.26
CA CYS A 87 -7.58 2.67 1.93
C CYS A 87 -8.54 1.61 1.36
N GLY A 88 -9.79 1.56 1.86
CA GLY A 88 -10.81 0.63 1.39
C GLY A 88 -10.38 -0.83 1.52
N SER A 89 -10.51 -1.58 0.43
CA SER A 89 -10.18 -3.02 0.35
C SER A 89 -8.73 -3.30 -0.08
N PHE A 90 -7.83 -2.31 -0.04
CA PHE A 90 -6.44 -2.44 -0.51
C PHE A 90 -5.71 -3.67 0.07
N ASN A 91 -5.84 -3.91 1.37
CA ASN A 91 -5.16 -5.04 2.04
C ASN A 91 -5.79 -6.41 1.74
N ASP A 92 -7.04 -6.47 1.28
CA ASP A 92 -7.77 -7.73 1.18
C ASP A 92 -7.16 -8.74 0.19
N PRO A 93 -6.74 -8.37 -1.03
CA PRO A 93 -6.08 -9.30 -1.95
C PRO A 93 -4.72 -9.76 -1.42
N LEU A 94 -3.96 -8.87 -0.77
CA LEU A 94 -2.65 -9.18 -0.19
C LEU A 94 -2.77 -10.20 0.96
N ILE A 95 -3.72 -10.00 1.86
CA ILE A 95 -3.96 -10.90 2.99
C ILE A 95 -4.49 -12.25 2.50
N ARG A 96 -5.35 -12.29 1.48
CA ARG A 96 -5.80 -13.55 0.87
C ARG A 96 -4.64 -14.32 0.27
N ALA A 97 -3.80 -13.68 -0.53
CA ALA A 97 -2.63 -14.31 -1.13
C ALA A 97 -1.65 -14.84 -0.07
N ALA A 98 -1.44 -14.10 1.02
CA ALA A 98 -0.63 -14.55 2.15
C ALA A 98 -1.24 -15.77 2.86
N ALA A 99 -2.58 -15.80 3.03
CA ALA A 99 -3.30 -16.92 3.63
C ALA A 99 -3.21 -18.18 2.75
N ASP A 100 -3.34 -18.04 1.44
CA ASP A 100 -3.25 -19.17 0.51
C ASP A 100 -1.82 -19.71 0.43
N ALA A 101 -0.82 -18.83 0.48
CA ALA A 101 0.58 -19.23 0.59
C ALA A 101 0.86 -19.99 1.90
N ALA A 102 0.30 -19.52 3.03
CA ALA A 102 0.47 -20.17 4.32
C ALA A 102 -0.19 -21.56 4.42
N LYS A 103 -1.26 -21.80 3.65
CA LYS A 103 -1.89 -23.13 3.53
C LYS A 103 -1.06 -24.09 2.67
N SER A 104 -0.44 -23.57 1.61
CA SER A 104 0.30 -24.40 0.63
C SER A 104 1.73 -24.69 1.07
N GLN A 105 2.34 -23.88 1.92
CA GLN A 105 3.75 -24.00 2.32
C GLN A 105 3.87 -24.20 3.84
N ARG A 106 4.40 -25.37 4.24
CA ARG A 106 4.73 -25.63 5.65
C ARG A 106 5.88 -24.74 6.09
N ASN A 107 5.80 -24.22 7.33
CA ASN A 107 6.83 -23.36 7.94
C ASN A 107 7.06 -22.02 7.20
N LEU A 108 6.08 -21.52 6.45
CA LEU A 108 6.16 -20.22 5.84
C LEU A 108 6.25 -19.10 6.89
N GLN A 109 7.31 -18.29 6.81
CA GLN A 109 7.46 -17.10 7.65
C GLN A 109 6.81 -15.90 6.97
N LEU A 110 5.73 -15.39 7.54
CA LEU A 110 5.05 -14.20 7.05
C LEU A 110 5.69 -12.94 7.64
N ILE A 111 6.20 -12.07 6.79
CA ILE A 111 6.80 -10.78 7.14
C ILE A 111 5.89 -9.70 6.57
N PHE A 112 5.15 -9.02 7.45
CA PHE A 112 4.29 -7.92 7.02
C PHE A 112 5.01 -6.59 7.13
N VAL A 113 4.91 -5.79 6.08
CA VAL A 113 5.35 -4.40 6.03
C VAL A 113 4.11 -3.54 5.93
N GLY A 114 3.79 -2.83 7.02
CA GLY A 114 2.55 -2.08 7.21
C GLY A 114 1.72 -2.59 8.39
N THR A 115 1.64 -1.78 9.45
CA THR A 115 1.05 -2.20 10.75
C THR A 115 -0.44 -2.43 10.64
N ARG A 116 -1.17 -1.62 9.87
CA ARG A 116 -2.61 -1.80 9.68
C ARG A 116 -2.95 -3.07 8.92
N GLY A 117 -2.14 -3.39 7.88
CA GLY A 117 -2.29 -4.64 7.14
C GLY A 117 -2.00 -5.87 8.01
N ALA A 118 -0.92 -5.84 8.79
CA ALA A 118 -0.56 -6.91 9.73
C ALA A 118 -1.65 -7.16 10.78
N GLN A 119 -2.22 -6.08 11.33
CA GLN A 119 -3.35 -6.18 12.27
C GLN A 119 -4.54 -6.91 11.63
N ARG A 120 -4.97 -6.48 10.42
CA ARG A 120 -6.08 -7.13 9.68
C ARG A 120 -5.78 -8.58 9.32
N ALA A 121 -4.51 -8.91 9.04
CA ALA A 121 -4.09 -10.28 8.80
C ALA A 121 -4.24 -11.14 10.06
N SER A 122 -3.84 -10.61 11.23
CA SER A 122 -3.99 -11.27 12.53
C SER A 122 -5.47 -11.49 12.90
N GLU A 123 -6.34 -10.53 12.63
CA GLU A 123 -7.80 -10.64 12.81
C GLU A 123 -8.39 -11.79 11.96
N ARG A 124 -7.74 -12.15 10.84
CA ARG A 124 -8.09 -13.28 9.97
C ARG A 124 -7.34 -14.58 10.30
N GLY A 125 -6.67 -14.64 11.44
CA GLY A 125 -6.00 -15.84 11.94
C GLY A 125 -4.61 -16.08 11.39
N LEU A 126 -4.03 -15.17 10.60
CA LEU A 126 -2.63 -15.24 10.19
C LEU A 126 -1.72 -14.83 11.35
N ARG A 127 -0.57 -15.50 11.46
CA ARG A 127 0.45 -15.19 12.49
C ARG A 127 1.69 -14.60 11.82
N PRO A 128 1.88 -13.27 11.85
CA PRO A 128 3.11 -12.67 11.38
C PRO A 128 4.32 -13.16 12.18
N ALA A 129 5.38 -13.61 11.50
CA ALA A 129 6.67 -13.89 12.12
C ALA A 129 7.44 -12.59 12.40
N LEU A 130 7.12 -11.53 11.64
CA LEU A 130 7.64 -10.18 11.84
C LEU A 130 6.66 -9.16 11.26
N THR A 131 6.55 -8.02 11.94
CA THR A 131 5.85 -6.83 11.43
C THR A 131 6.81 -5.65 11.44
N LEU A 132 6.93 -4.98 10.30
CA LEU A 132 7.68 -3.75 10.12
C LEU A 132 6.70 -2.63 9.71
N SER A 133 6.96 -1.40 10.15
CA SER A 133 6.16 -0.25 9.72
C SER A 133 6.45 0.07 8.26
N MET A 134 5.41 0.42 7.51
CA MET A 134 5.54 1.00 6.17
C MET A 134 5.82 2.50 6.26
N ALA A 135 6.31 3.09 5.18
CA ALA A 135 6.51 4.53 5.09
C ALA A 135 5.18 5.30 5.13
N THR A 136 5.21 6.48 5.75
CA THR A 136 4.07 7.41 5.77
C THR A 136 4.13 8.46 4.65
N HIS A 137 5.28 8.57 3.98
CA HIS A 137 5.52 9.46 2.84
C HIS A 137 6.48 8.80 1.84
N SER A 138 6.44 9.22 0.58
CA SER A 138 7.24 8.62 -0.52
C SER A 138 8.74 8.60 -0.23
N GLY A 139 9.31 9.68 0.33
CA GLY A 139 10.73 9.74 0.68
C GLY A 139 11.19 8.77 1.77
N GLY A 140 10.26 8.19 2.54
CA GLY A 140 10.58 7.18 3.56
C GLY A 140 10.66 5.75 3.06
N VAL A 141 10.20 5.48 1.81
CA VAL A 141 10.09 4.12 1.26
C VAL A 141 11.45 3.44 1.13
N THR A 142 12.48 4.16 0.69
CA THR A 142 13.86 3.68 0.61
C THR A 142 14.38 3.15 1.94
N ALA A 143 14.10 3.87 3.04
CA ALA A 143 14.51 3.44 4.38
C ALA A 143 13.78 2.17 4.83
N VAL A 144 12.52 2.01 4.46
CA VAL A 144 11.73 0.78 4.72
C VAL A 144 12.31 -0.38 3.92
N ALA A 145 12.56 -0.21 2.61
CA ALA A 145 13.16 -1.24 1.77
C ALA A 145 14.50 -1.71 2.33
N ARG A 146 15.34 -0.78 2.80
CA ARG A 146 16.63 -1.10 3.45
C ARG A 146 16.46 -1.92 4.72
N LYS A 147 15.48 -1.60 5.56
CA LYS A 147 15.19 -2.40 6.77
C LYS A 147 14.73 -3.81 6.42
N VAL A 148 13.87 -3.95 5.41
CA VAL A 148 13.40 -5.26 4.93
C VAL A 148 14.57 -6.07 4.37
N ALA A 149 15.42 -5.46 3.52
CA ALA A 149 16.60 -6.12 2.96
C ALA A 149 17.55 -6.62 4.06
N ALA A 150 17.87 -5.77 5.04
CA ALA A 150 18.74 -6.13 6.17
C ALA A 150 18.18 -7.30 6.98
N GLU A 151 16.85 -7.31 7.22
CA GLU A 151 16.21 -8.38 7.98
C GLU A 151 16.17 -9.70 7.18
N LEU A 152 15.90 -9.67 5.88
CA LEU A 152 15.97 -10.84 5.02
C LEU A 152 17.39 -11.40 4.97
N TYR A 153 18.38 -10.55 4.79
CA TYR A 153 19.79 -10.95 4.75
C TYR A 153 20.24 -11.58 6.09
N ARG A 154 19.90 -10.96 7.22
CA ARG A 154 20.18 -11.49 8.56
C ARG A 154 19.57 -12.89 8.75
N ARG A 155 18.31 -13.09 8.36
CA ARG A 155 17.62 -14.39 8.48
C ARG A 155 18.18 -15.42 7.51
N PHE A 156 18.60 -15.02 6.34
CA PHE A 156 19.18 -15.90 5.33
C PHE A 156 20.55 -16.43 5.80
N ILE A 157 21.44 -15.56 6.29
CA ILE A 157 22.74 -15.98 6.88
C ILE A 157 22.55 -16.88 8.10
N ALA A 158 21.59 -16.57 8.98
CA ALA A 158 21.25 -17.39 10.12
C ALA A 158 20.57 -18.73 9.75
N GLN A 159 20.42 -19.03 8.45
CA GLN A 159 19.67 -20.18 7.93
C GLN A 159 18.22 -20.28 8.46
N ALA A 160 17.70 -19.20 8.98
CA ALA A 160 16.29 -19.10 9.38
C ALA A 160 15.34 -18.97 8.18
N LEU A 161 15.85 -18.53 7.02
CA LEU A 161 15.18 -18.53 5.72
C LEU A 161 16.05 -19.25 4.70
N THR A 162 15.41 -20.05 3.83
CA THR A 162 16.06 -20.70 2.66
C THR A 162 15.62 -20.09 1.34
N SER A 163 14.46 -19.40 1.35
CA SER A 163 13.94 -18.68 0.19
C SER A 163 13.10 -17.52 0.66
N ALA A 164 12.99 -16.49 -0.16
CA ALA A 164 12.14 -15.34 0.10
C ALA A 164 11.43 -14.90 -1.18
N GLU A 165 10.17 -14.54 -1.03
CA GLU A 165 9.35 -13.91 -2.06
C GLU A 165 8.71 -12.65 -1.48
N MET A 166 8.28 -11.74 -2.35
CA MET A 166 7.45 -10.62 -1.94
C MET A 166 6.16 -10.57 -2.72
N ILE A 167 5.11 -10.10 -2.07
CA ILE A 167 3.84 -9.73 -2.70
C ILE A 167 3.54 -8.26 -2.42
N PHE A 168 3.10 -7.59 -3.45
CA PHE A 168 2.78 -6.17 -3.43
C PHE A 168 1.71 -5.85 -4.47
N THR A 169 1.11 -4.68 -4.36
CA THR A 169 0.11 -4.21 -5.31
C THR A 169 0.74 -3.18 -6.25
N ARG A 170 0.49 -3.34 -7.54
CA ARG A 170 0.87 -2.37 -8.57
C ARG A 170 -0.39 -1.86 -9.27
N GLU A 171 -0.48 -0.55 -9.40
CA GLU A 171 -1.52 0.12 -10.18
C GLU A 171 -0.86 0.81 -11.37
N ALA A 172 -1.22 0.37 -12.58
CA ALA A 172 -0.84 1.07 -13.81
C ALA A 172 -1.91 2.12 -14.12
N THR A 173 -1.50 3.22 -14.77
CA THR A 173 -2.40 4.32 -15.14
C THR A 173 -3.60 3.80 -15.92
N GLY A 174 -4.82 4.05 -15.41
CA GLY A 174 -6.07 3.62 -16.04
C GLY A 174 -6.43 2.14 -15.84
N GLN A 175 -5.65 1.36 -15.09
CA GLN A 175 -5.94 -0.05 -14.80
C GLN A 175 -6.28 -0.25 -13.32
N ARG A 176 -7.00 -1.35 -13.02
CA ARG A 176 -7.21 -1.76 -11.63
C ARG A 176 -5.88 -2.25 -11.03
N ALA A 177 -5.70 -1.95 -9.75
CA ALA A 177 -4.56 -2.45 -9.00
C ALA A 177 -4.45 -3.99 -9.10
N SER A 178 -3.29 -4.48 -9.50
CA SER A 178 -2.97 -5.90 -9.63
C SER A 178 -2.05 -6.35 -8.50
N LEU A 179 -2.27 -7.57 -8.01
CA LEU A 179 -1.36 -8.23 -7.08
C LEU A 179 -0.17 -8.78 -7.88
N ASN A 180 1.04 -8.46 -7.43
CA ASN A 180 2.27 -8.94 -8.03
C ASN A 180 3.04 -9.78 -7.01
N ARG A 181 3.74 -10.80 -7.50
CA ARG A 181 4.58 -11.69 -6.72
C ARG A 181 5.95 -11.79 -7.38
N LEU A 182 7.00 -11.56 -6.61
CA LEU A 182 8.37 -11.63 -7.08
C LEU A 182 9.21 -12.48 -6.14
N LYS A 183 10.08 -13.32 -6.72
CA LYS A 183 11.08 -14.10 -5.99
C LYS A 183 12.28 -13.19 -5.67
N LEU A 184 12.71 -13.20 -4.41
CA LEU A 184 13.84 -12.43 -3.92
C LEU A 184 15.06 -13.32 -3.67
N LEU A 185 14.84 -14.53 -3.11
CA LEU A 185 15.90 -15.46 -2.75
C LEU A 185 15.46 -16.92 -3.02
N PRO A 186 16.34 -17.83 -3.46
CA PRO A 186 17.64 -17.51 -4.02
C PRO A 186 17.50 -16.67 -5.28
N LEU A 187 18.47 -15.79 -5.51
CA LEU A 187 18.50 -14.96 -6.71
C LEU A 187 18.85 -15.86 -7.89
N GLU A 188 17.95 -15.93 -8.86
CA GLU A 188 18.26 -16.54 -10.15
C GLU A 188 19.07 -15.52 -10.95
N ALA A 189 20.27 -15.93 -11.39
CA ALA A 189 21.06 -15.06 -12.26
C ALA A 189 20.20 -14.71 -13.48
N PRO A 190 19.97 -13.41 -13.75
CA PRO A 190 19.17 -13.03 -14.89
C PRO A 190 19.88 -13.49 -16.16
N VAL A 191 19.17 -14.23 -16.99
CA VAL A 191 19.68 -14.64 -18.30
C VAL A 191 19.75 -13.39 -19.18
N VAL A 192 20.96 -12.99 -19.52
CA VAL A 192 21.16 -11.98 -20.58
C VAL A 192 21.31 -12.75 -21.87
N GLU A 193 20.52 -12.43 -22.87
CA GLU A 193 20.85 -12.81 -24.24
C GLU A 193 22.23 -12.26 -24.53
N ALA A 194 23.18 -13.17 -24.76
CA ALA A 194 24.61 -12.88 -24.95
C ALA A 194 24.83 -12.06 -26.24
N ASN A 195 24.43 -10.81 -26.20
CA ASN A 195 24.73 -9.86 -27.29
C ASN A 195 26.07 -9.15 -27.00
N HIS A 196 27.06 -9.92 -26.54
CA HIS A 196 28.40 -9.40 -26.28
C HIS A 196 29.16 -9.12 -27.59
N ARG A 197 28.80 -8.01 -28.23
CA ARG A 197 29.61 -7.43 -29.32
C ARG A 197 30.70 -6.48 -28.81
N GLY A 198 31.05 -6.51 -27.52
CA GLY A 198 32.01 -5.61 -26.89
C GLY A 198 33.16 -6.34 -26.17
N LEU A 199 34.19 -5.59 -25.80
CA LEU A 199 35.26 -6.05 -24.90
C LEU A 199 34.66 -6.34 -23.51
N PRO A 200 35.17 -7.36 -22.78
CA PRO A 200 34.74 -7.63 -21.44
C PRO A 200 34.93 -6.40 -20.53
N PRO A 201 34.04 -6.18 -19.56
CA PRO A 201 34.15 -5.05 -18.65
C PRO A 201 35.45 -5.13 -17.83
N ILE A 202 36.07 -3.98 -17.57
CA ILE A 202 37.22 -3.90 -16.66
C ILE A 202 36.69 -3.93 -15.24
N VAL A 203 37.05 -4.96 -14.48
CA VAL A 203 36.60 -5.15 -13.09
C VAL A 203 37.77 -5.07 -12.13
N ASN A 204 37.61 -4.32 -11.04
CA ASN A 204 38.61 -4.15 -9.98
C ASN A 204 38.38 -5.07 -8.78
N LEU A 205 37.26 -5.81 -8.72
CA LEU A 205 36.90 -6.76 -7.69
C LEU A 205 37.04 -8.19 -8.21
N SER A 206 37.20 -9.16 -7.31
CA SER A 206 37.09 -10.54 -7.70
C SER A 206 35.66 -10.83 -8.21
N PRO A 207 35.48 -11.68 -9.24
CA PRO A 207 34.18 -11.95 -9.85
C PRO A 207 33.10 -12.36 -8.83
N ARG A 208 33.46 -13.20 -7.87
CA ARG A 208 32.56 -13.66 -6.82
C ARG A 208 32.10 -12.51 -5.94
N ARG A 209 33.00 -11.66 -5.49
CA ARG A 209 32.68 -10.51 -4.64
C ARG A 209 31.81 -9.49 -5.40
N LEU A 210 32.16 -9.24 -6.67
CA LEU A 210 31.34 -8.35 -7.53
C LEU A 210 29.93 -8.89 -7.65
N PHE A 211 29.76 -10.17 -7.91
CA PHE A 211 28.45 -10.80 -8.02
C PHE A 211 27.67 -10.71 -6.71
N ASP A 212 28.28 -11.01 -5.58
CA ASP A 212 27.62 -10.98 -4.28
C ASP A 212 27.15 -9.56 -3.90
N GLU A 213 27.96 -8.52 -4.19
CA GLU A 213 27.60 -7.12 -3.94
C GLU A 213 26.48 -6.65 -4.88
N LEU A 214 26.55 -7.00 -6.18
CA LEU A 214 25.49 -6.67 -7.14
C LEU A 214 24.18 -7.42 -6.84
N ALA A 215 24.26 -8.65 -6.36
CA ALA A 215 23.10 -9.44 -5.97
C ALA A 215 22.38 -8.81 -4.77
N ALA A 216 23.12 -8.32 -3.78
CA ALA A 216 22.55 -7.60 -2.64
C ALA A 216 21.88 -6.29 -3.06
N GLU A 217 22.51 -5.53 -3.97
CA GLU A 217 22.00 -4.28 -4.51
C GLU A 217 20.75 -4.50 -5.39
N TYR A 218 20.76 -5.56 -6.21
CA TYR A 218 19.59 -5.92 -7.01
C TYR A 218 18.38 -6.30 -6.14
N MET A 219 18.61 -7.10 -5.09
CA MET A 219 17.54 -7.44 -4.13
C MET A 219 16.98 -6.18 -3.45
N PHE A 220 17.86 -5.24 -3.06
CA PHE A 220 17.42 -3.96 -2.49
C PHE A 220 16.59 -3.15 -3.47
N ALA A 221 17.05 -3.01 -4.73
CA ALA A 221 16.33 -2.28 -5.78
C ALA A 221 14.94 -2.89 -6.07
N MET A 222 14.84 -4.23 -6.10
CA MET A 222 13.56 -4.91 -6.25
C MET A 222 12.61 -4.66 -5.07
N LEU A 223 13.12 -4.70 -3.85
CA LEU A 223 12.33 -4.40 -2.64
C LEU A 223 11.85 -2.95 -2.64
N GLU A 224 12.71 -2.01 -3.03
CA GLU A 224 12.36 -0.59 -3.11
C GLU A 224 11.28 -0.35 -4.17
N ALA A 225 11.43 -0.95 -5.36
CA ALA A 225 10.42 -0.86 -6.42
C ALA A 225 9.07 -1.44 -5.99
N GLY A 226 9.06 -2.64 -5.39
CA GLY A 226 7.84 -3.26 -4.88
C GLY A 226 7.18 -2.49 -3.74
N ALA A 227 7.97 -1.95 -2.82
CA ALA A 227 7.50 -1.10 -1.73
C ALA A 227 6.88 0.21 -2.26
N MET A 228 7.53 0.85 -3.24
CA MET A 228 7.05 2.09 -3.85
C MET A 228 5.78 1.85 -4.68
N ASP A 229 5.71 0.76 -5.46
CA ASP A 229 4.50 0.35 -6.19
C ASP A 229 3.33 0.14 -5.20
N SER A 230 3.57 -0.55 -4.08
CA SER A 230 2.54 -0.79 -3.06
C SER A 230 2.11 0.50 -2.37
N PHE A 231 3.05 1.38 -2.04
CA PHE A 231 2.78 2.68 -1.44
C PHE A 231 1.96 3.60 -2.37
N ALA A 232 2.31 3.65 -3.66
CA ALA A 232 1.55 4.39 -4.66
C ALA A 232 0.12 3.84 -4.80
N SER A 233 -0.03 2.52 -4.87
CA SER A 233 -1.33 1.84 -4.96
C SER A 233 -2.19 2.02 -3.71
N GLU A 234 -1.59 2.02 -2.52
CA GLU A 234 -2.25 2.32 -1.25
C GLU A 234 -2.84 3.74 -1.27
N ASN A 235 -2.04 4.74 -1.68
CA ASN A 235 -2.49 6.13 -1.73
C ASN A 235 -3.53 6.35 -2.83
N ALA A 236 -3.44 5.68 -3.96
CA ALA A 236 -4.49 5.69 -4.99
C ALA A 236 -5.82 5.10 -4.46
N ALA A 237 -5.75 4.00 -3.71
CA ALA A 237 -6.92 3.42 -3.06
C ALA A 237 -7.50 4.34 -1.97
N ARG A 238 -6.64 4.99 -1.19
CA ARG A 238 -7.04 5.98 -0.18
C ARG A 238 -7.71 7.19 -0.83
N PHE A 239 -7.13 7.72 -1.90
CA PHE A 239 -7.73 8.83 -2.65
C PHE A 239 -9.15 8.49 -3.10
N ARG A 240 -9.35 7.33 -3.78
CA ARG A 240 -10.68 6.90 -4.23
C ARG A 240 -11.67 6.72 -3.07
N THR A 241 -11.21 6.16 -1.96
CA THR A 241 -12.07 5.95 -0.77
C THR A 241 -12.49 7.28 -0.15
N MET A 242 -11.57 8.24 -0.06
CA MET A 242 -11.86 9.58 0.48
C MET A 242 -12.70 10.40 -0.49
N ASP A 243 -12.51 10.26 -1.79
CA ASP A 243 -13.33 10.93 -2.81
C ASP A 243 -14.80 10.47 -2.73
N ALA A 244 -15.03 9.17 -2.68
CA ALA A 244 -16.37 8.60 -2.49
C ALA A 244 -16.99 9.01 -1.12
N ALA A 245 -16.20 9.03 -0.06
CA ALA A 245 -16.67 9.48 1.25
C ALA A 245 -17.06 10.96 1.24
N HIS A 246 -16.25 11.82 0.60
CA HIS A 246 -16.54 13.25 0.46
C HIS A 246 -17.88 13.47 -0.26
N GLU A 247 -18.09 12.80 -1.39
CA GLU A 247 -19.34 12.90 -2.16
C GLU A 247 -20.56 12.44 -1.33
N ASN A 248 -20.44 11.31 -0.63
CA ASN A 248 -21.52 10.78 0.20
C ASN A 248 -21.88 11.72 1.36
N ILE A 249 -20.88 12.29 2.05
CA ILE A 249 -21.09 13.21 3.18
C ILE A 249 -21.71 14.52 2.67
N ASP A 250 -21.20 15.08 1.57
CA ASP A 250 -21.73 16.30 0.95
C ASP A 250 -23.19 16.13 0.53
N ASN A 251 -23.53 15.01 -0.09
CA ASN A 251 -24.91 14.70 -0.46
C ASN A 251 -25.82 14.62 0.79
N LYS A 252 -25.33 13.99 1.86
CA LYS A 252 -26.08 13.89 3.11
C LYS A 252 -26.27 15.25 3.79
N ALA A 253 -25.25 16.10 3.80
CA ALA A 253 -25.36 17.47 4.33
C ALA A 253 -26.38 18.30 3.53
N LYS A 254 -26.38 18.18 2.19
CA LYS A 254 -27.38 18.84 1.33
C LYS A 254 -28.81 18.36 1.61
N GLU A 255 -29.01 17.07 1.82
CA GLU A 255 -30.31 16.49 2.17
C GLU A 255 -30.84 17.05 3.50
N LEU A 256 -30.00 17.05 4.52
CA LEU A 256 -30.35 17.59 5.85
C LEU A 256 -30.65 19.10 5.80
N ASN A 257 -29.88 19.86 5.04
CA ASN A 257 -30.14 21.29 4.82
C ASN A 257 -31.50 21.54 4.13
N ARG A 258 -31.89 20.72 3.17
CA ARG A 258 -33.23 20.80 2.54
C ARG A 258 -34.32 20.48 3.56
N THR A 259 -34.14 19.45 4.37
CA THR A 259 -35.08 19.07 5.42
C THR A 259 -35.23 20.18 6.45
N MET A 260 -34.14 20.80 6.87
CA MET A 260 -34.14 21.95 7.80
C MET A 260 -34.92 23.14 7.25
N ARG A 261 -34.72 23.49 5.96
CA ARG A 261 -35.44 24.58 5.30
C ARG A 261 -36.96 24.29 5.26
N ARG A 262 -37.34 23.06 4.93
CA ARG A 262 -38.75 22.64 4.93
C ARG A 262 -39.40 22.76 6.34
N MET A 263 -38.71 22.25 7.37
CA MET A 263 -39.18 22.35 8.74
C MET A 263 -39.35 23.81 9.20
N ARG A 264 -38.43 24.69 8.82
CA ARG A 264 -38.56 26.15 9.11
C ARG A 264 -39.77 26.73 8.41
N GLN A 265 -40.03 26.40 7.14
CA GLN A 265 -41.20 26.89 6.43
C GLN A 265 -42.51 26.38 7.05
N GLU A 266 -42.56 25.10 7.42
CA GLU A 266 -43.71 24.51 8.10
C GLU A 266 -43.97 25.19 9.45
N ALA A 267 -42.93 25.48 10.24
CA ALA A 267 -43.04 26.19 11.52
C ALA A 267 -43.61 27.59 11.34
N VAL A 268 -43.06 28.36 10.40
CA VAL A 268 -43.55 29.73 10.09
C VAL A 268 -44.99 29.67 9.60
N THR A 269 -45.36 28.74 8.76
CA THR A 269 -46.74 28.60 8.27
C THR A 269 -47.70 28.27 9.41
N THR A 270 -47.31 27.39 10.33
CA THR A 270 -48.13 27.06 11.51
C THR A 270 -48.31 28.30 12.43
N GLU A 271 -47.26 29.04 12.69
CA GLU A 271 -47.28 30.25 13.50
C GLU A 271 -48.21 31.31 12.87
N VAL A 272 -48.17 31.52 11.58
CA VAL A 272 -49.05 32.42 10.84
C VAL A 272 -50.53 31.98 10.94
N LEU A 273 -50.79 30.66 10.78
CA LEU A 273 -52.13 30.10 10.90
C LEU A 273 -52.70 30.25 12.33
N GLU A 274 -51.87 30.05 13.37
CA GLU A 274 -52.26 30.25 14.76
C GLU A 274 -52.60 31.73 15.05
N LEU A 275 -51.80 32.67 14.51
CA LEU A 275 -52.08 34.10 14.61
C LEU A 275 -53.40 34.51 13.92
N ILE A 276 -53.63 33.99 12.70
CA ILE A 276 -54.91 34.24 11.98
C ILE A 276 -56.10 33.69 12.76
N GLY A 277 -55.99 32.42 13.23
CA GLY A 277 -57.03 31.78 14.01
C GLY A 277 -57.32 32.50 15.35
N GLY A 278 -56.31 33.00 16.02
CA GLY A 278 -56.43 33.84 17.21
C GLY A 278 -57.15 35.17 16.93
N PHE A 279 -56.81 35.79 15.81
CA PHE A 279 -57.47 37.06 15.41
C PHE A 279 -58.95 36.88 15.04
N GLU A 280 -59.30 35.77 14.34
CA GLU A 280 -60.70 35.45 14.02
C GLU A 280 -61.52 35.10 15.29
N ALA A 281 -60.93 34.43 16.26
CA ALA A 281 -61.57 34.10 17.52
C ALA A 281 -61.86 35.37 18.36
N MET A 282 -60.97 36.38 18.34
CA MET A 282 -61.20 37.68 18.98
C MET A 282 -62.26 38.52 18.29
N LYS A 283 -62.42 38.40 16.99
CA LYS A 283 -63.45 39.17 16.20
C LYS A 283 -64.87 38.62 16.37
N ARG A 284 -65.02 37.41 16.88
CA ARG A 284 -66.32 36.75 17.13
C ARG A 284 -66.83 36.94 18.58
N ARG A 285 -66.08 37.61 19.42
CA ARG A 285 -66.52 38.08 20.75
C ARG A 285 -66.90 39.60 20.71
#